data_b519ee42cf071237797937783f31852e
#
_entry.id   b519ee42cf071237797937783f31852e
#
_cell.length_a   1.000
_cell.length_b   1.000
_cell.length_c   1.000
_cell.angle_alpha   90.00
_cell.angle_beta   90.00
_cell.angle_gamma   90.00
#
_symmetry.space_group_name_H-M   'P 1'
#
loop_
_entity.id
_entity.type
_entity.pdbx_description
1 polymer ?
#
loop_
_entity_poly.entity_id
_entity_poly.type
_entity_poly.pdbx_seq_one_letter_code
_entity_poly.pdbx_strand_id
1 'polypeptide(L)' 'MNKCDLIRDLLPLYVDGAASKESARAVEEHVAQCPECRQALEDMRAPT' A
#
# COMPACT_ATOMS: atom_id res chain seq x y z
N MET A 1 -5.08 13.99 9.46
CA MET A 1 -5.33 12.70 8.79
C MET A 1 -4.07 11.86 8.79
N ASN A 2 -4.20 10.61 9.16
CA ASN A 2 -3.06 9.72 9.23
C ASN A 2 -2.66 9.24 7.83
N LYS A 3 -1.37 9.34 7.51
CA LYS A 3 -0.90 8.92 6.21
C LYS A 3 -1.16 7.43 5.98
N CYS A 4 -1.18 6.64 7.04
CA CYS A 4 -1.48 5.22 6.93
C CYS A 4 -2.85 4.97 6.31
N ASP A 5 -3.84 5.79 6.68
CA ASP A 5 -5.18 5.65 6.11
C ASP A 5 -5.17 5.89 4.61
N LEU A 6 -4.46 6.93 4.19
CA LEU A 6 -4.33 7.24 2.77
C LEU A 6 -3.66 6.10 2.02
N ILE A 7 -2.58 5.57 2.58
CA ILE A 7 -1.84 4.48 1.96
C ILE A 7 -2.72 3.22 1.87
N ARG A 8 -3.46 2.91 2.92
CA ARG A 8 -4.36 1.75 2.90
C ARG A 8 -5.43 1.86 1.82
N ASP A 9 -5.90 3.08 1.57
CA ASP A 9 -6.87 3.30 0.49
C ASP A 9 -6.24 3.02 -0.87
N LEU A 10 -4.94 3.23 -1.00
CA LEU A 10 -4.24 2.99 -2.26
C LEU A 10 -3.80 1.53 -2.45
N LEU A 11 -3.72 0.77 -1.38
CA LEU A 11 -3.23 -0.62 -1.46
C LEU A 11 -4.00 -1.48 -2.45
N PRO A 12 -5.35 -1.46 -2.48
CA PRO A 12 -6.08 -2.27 -3.46
C PRO A 12 -5.70 -1.93 -4.90
N LEU A 13 -5.55 -0.65 -5.18
CA LEU A 13 -5.15 -0.21 -6.51
C LEU A 13 -3.72 -0.64 -6.82
N TYR A 14 -2.86 -0.53 -5.82
CA TYR A 14 -1.46 -0.91 -5.99
C TYR A 14 -1.34 -2.41 -6.32
N VAL A 15 -2.07 -3.24 -5.60
CA VAL A 15 -2.04 -4.69 -5.80
C VAL A 15 -2.58 -5.07 -7.17
N ASP A 16 -3.61 -4.36 -7.63
CA ASP A 16 -4.20 -4.62 -8.95
C ASP A 16 -3.37 -4.06 -10.10
N GLY A 17 -2.34 -3.29 -9.80
CA GLY A 17 -1.54 -2.65 -10.82
C GLY A 17 -2.21 -1.44 -11.44
N ALA A 18 -3.24 -0.91 -10.78
CA ALA A 18 -4.01 0.22 -11.27
C ALA A 18 -3.57 1.56 -10.69
N ALA A 19 -2.62 1.55 -9.75
CA ALA A 19 -2.13 2.77 -9.15
C ALA A 19 -1.19 3.51 -10.12
N SER A 20 -1.24 4.84 -10.10
CA SER A 20 -0.31 5.63 -10.89
C SER A 20 1.10 5.44 -10.35
N LYS A 21 2.11 5.85 -11.14
CA LYS A 21 3.50 5.75 -10.70
C LYS A 21 3.73 6.49 -9.39
N GLU A 22 3.14 7.66 -9.25
CA GLU A 22 3.30 8.45 -8.05
C GLU A 22 2.63 7.78 -6.85
N SER A 23 1.44 7.26 -7.05
CA SER A 23 0.73 6.55 -5.98
C SER A 23 1.49 5.29 -5.57
N ALA A 24 1.99 4.54 -6.55
CA ALA A 24 2.75 3.33 -6.28
C ALA A 24 4.01 3.65 -5.49
N ARG A 25 4.70 4.73 -5.85
CA ARG A 25 5.90 5.15 -5.15
C ARG A 25 5.57 5.53 -3.71
N ALA A 26 4.47 6.26 -3.51
CA ALA A 26 4.05 6.66 -2.17
C ALA A 26 3.78 5.45 -1.29
N VAL A 27 3.12 4.43 -1.85
CA VAL A 27 2.87 3.19 -1.12
C VAL A 27 4.19 2.51 -0.76
N GLU A 28 5.09 2.38 -1.73
CA GLU A 28 6.37 1.71 -1.50
C GLU A 28 7.21 2.39 -0.44
N GLU A 29 7.26 3.71 -0.48
CA GLU A 29 8.02 4.46 0.51
C GLU A 29 7.41 4.33 1.90
N HIS A 30 6.10 4.38 1.98
CA HIS A 30 5.44 4.30 3.27
C HIS A 30 5.59 2.90 3.89
N VAL A 31 5.39 1.85 3.11
CA VAL A 31 5.48 0.49 3.66
C VAL A 31 6.91 0.14 4.07
N ALA A 32 7.90 0.81 3.51
CA ALA A 32 9.27 0.63 3.93
C ALA A 32 9.51 1.14 5.36
N GLN A 33 8.66 2.04 5.83
CA GLN A 33 8.79 2.65 7.14
C GLN A 33 7.69 2.24 8.11
N CYS A 34 6.63 1.65 7.62
CA CYS A 34 5.47 1.31 8.44
C CYS A 34 5.18 -0.19 8.35
N PRO A 35 5.54 -0.95 9.39
CA PRO A 35 5.31 -2.40 9.36
C PRO A 35 3.84 -2.78 9.24
N GLU A 36 2.96 -1.95 9.83
CA GLU A 36 1.52 -2.22 9.76
C GLU A 36 0.99 -2.14 8.34
N CYS A 37 1.38 -1.10 7.61
CA CYS A 37 0.95 -0.97 6.21
C CYS A 37 1.62 -2.03 5.34
N ARG A 38 2.85 -2.39 5.64
CA ARG A 38 3.50 -3.47 4.91
C ARG A 38 2.78 -4.79 5.13
N GLN A 39 2.37 -5.06 6.35
CA GLN A 39 1.62 -6.28 6.64
C GLN A 39 0.28 -6.27 5.90
N ALA A 40 -0.40 -5.12 5.88
CA ALA A 40 -1.65 -5.00 5.15
C ALA A 40 -1.46 -5.27 3.66
N LEU A 41 -0.36 -4.77 3.10
CA LEU A 41 -0.05 -5.01 1.69
C LEU A 41 0.19 -6.50 1.44
N GLU A 42 0.97 -7.13 2.29
CA GLU A 42 1.26 -8.54 2.13
C GLU A 42 0.01 -9.40 2.26
N ASP A 43 -0.89 -9.03 3.17
CA ASP A 43 -2.15 -9.75 3.33
C ASP A 43 -2.99 -9.68 2.07
N MET A 44 -2.98 -8.54 1.39
CA MET A 44 -3.72 -8.39 0.15
C MET A 44 -3.11 -9.16 -1.00
N ARG A 45 -1.80 -9.34 -0.99
CA ARG A 45 -1.09 -10.05 -2.04
C ARG A 45 -1.03 -11.54 -1.81
N ALA A 46 -1.20 -11.97 -0.59
CA ALA A 46 -1.07 -13.38 -0.25
C ALA A 46 -2.19 -14.20 -0.88
N PRO A 47 -1.88 -15.32 -1.50
CA PRO A 47 -2.91 -16.20 -2.00
C PRO A 47 -3.62 -16.84 -0.83
N THR A 48 -4.92 -16.93 -0.91
CA THR A 48 -5.71 -17.58 0.14
C THR A 48 -5.74 -19.08 -0.06
#